data_fd3f95a8aefae073e78f01f992f82cee
#
_entry.id   fd3f95a8aefae073e78f01f992f82cee
#
_cell.length_a   1.000
_cell.length_b   1.000
_cell.length_c   1.000
_cell.angle_alpha   90.00
_cell.angle_beta   90.00
_cell.angle_gamma   90.00
#
_symmetry.space_group_name_H-M   'P 1'
#
loop_
_entity.id
_entity.type
_entity.pdbx_description
1 polymer ?
#
loop_
_entity_poly.entity_id
_entity_poly.type
_entity_poly.pdbx_seq_one_letter_code
_entity_poly.pdbx_strand_id
1 'polypeptide(L)'
;MGAVYLPSQYGLLLVPLASVQVKTGDKLRITCRYSHIGKGESQTLYAAIGNSGWAGFDEVLHGSKTISVPEDTSWNYREDYVDISITTAISAGVYDLYAKIGGAIPEVISPTLHDVVEVMAETPESEFGEISITDYAKV
;
A
#
# COMPACT_ATOMS: atom_id res chain seq x y z
N MET A 1 -1.71 14.09 -0.08
CA MET A 1 -1.16 13.53 1.16
C MET A 1 -2.30 13.01 2.01
N GLY A 2 -2.21 11.79 2.44
CA GLY A 2 -3.20 11.20 3.34
C GLY A 2 -3.02 11.66 4.78
N ALA A 3 -3.95 11.25 5.62
CA ALA A 3 -3.91 11.49 7.05
C ALA A 3 -4.37 10.26 7.81
N VAL A 4 -3.91 10.10 9.02
CA VAL A 4 -4.29 9.02 9.92
C VAL A 4 -4.77 9.58 11.25
N TYR A 5 -5.81 8.95 11.79
CA TYR A 5 -6.32 9.28 13.13
C TYR A 5 -5.71 8.34 14.14
N LEU A 6 -5.00 8.91 15.12
CA LEU A 6 -4.40 8.15 16.20
C LEU A 6 -5.23 8.29 17.46
N PRO A 7 -5.50 7.20 18.21
CA PRO A 7 -6.15 7.28 19.51
C PRO A 7 -5.29 8.08 20.47
N SER A 8 -5.94 8.89 21.29
CA SER A 8 -5.31 9.60 22.40
C SER A 8 -6.23 9.58 23.61
N GLN A 9 -5.74 10.00 24.76
CA GLN A 9 -6.59 10.12 25.96
C GLN A 9 -7.71 11.16 25.80
N TYR A 10 -7.64 12.02 24.81
CA TYR A 10 -8.63 13.07 24.52
C TYR A 10 -9.47 12.77 23.29
N GLY A 11 -9.36 11.56 22.70
CA GLY A 11 -10.05 11.17 21.50
C GLY A 11 -9.09 10.80 20.37
N LEU A 12 -9.42 11.20 19.14
CA LEU A 12 -8.60 10.94 17.97
C LEU A 12 -7.74 12.15 17.62
N LEU A 13 -6.46 11.91 17.42
CA LEU A 13 -5.51 12.89 16.91
C LEU A 13 -5.33 12.71 15.41
N LEU A 14 -5.58 13.75 14.63
CA LEU A 14 -5.30 13.75 13.21
C LEU A 14 -3.82 14.02 12.98
N VAL A 15 -3.12 13.06 12.40
CA VAL A 15 -1.69 13.17 12.09
C VAL A 15 -1.54 13.08 10.57
N PRO A 16 -0.85 14.05 9.93
CA PRO A 16 -0.53 13.94 8.52
C PRO A 16 0.27 12.65 8.24
N LEU A 17 -0.19 11.87 7.29
CA LEU A 17 0.49 10.68 6.82
C LEU A 17 1.25 11.04 5.53
N ALA A 18 2.57 10.98 5.59
CA ALA A 18 3.37 11.16 4.39
C ALA A 18 3.11 10.01 3.42
N SER A 19 2.85 10.33 2.16
CA SER A 19 2.72 9.32 1.13
C SER A 19 4.05 8.59 0.97
N VAL A 20 4.00 7.28 0.84
CA VAL A 20 5.16 6.50 0.44
C VAL A 20 5.30 6.59 -1.08
N GLN A 21 6.53 6.82 -1.56
CA GLN A 21 6.84 6.88 -2.98
C GLN A 21 7.48 5.58 -3.42
N VAL A 22 6.91 4.98 -4.45
CA VAL A 22 7.38 3.71 -5.02
C VAL A 22 7.46 3.83 -6.54
N LYS A 23 8.24 2.95 -7.13
CA LYS A 23 8.37 2.83 -8.60
C LYS A 23 8.39 1.36 -8.99
N THR A 24 8.25 1.09 -10.26
CA THR A 24 8.35 -0.27 -10.80
C THR A 24 9.66 -0.95 -10.35
N GLY A 25 9.55 -2.15 -9.85
CA GLY A 25 10.65 -2.92 -9.28
C GLY A 25 10.73 -2.85 -7.75
N ASP A 26 10.08 -1.90 -7.13
CA ASP A 26 10.00 -1.81 -5.67
C ASP A 26 9.00 -2.82 -5.10
N LYS A 27 9.14 -3.11 -3.82
CA LYS A 27 8.15 -3.83 -3.02
C LYS A 27 7.62 -2.91 -1.94
N LEU A 28 6.31 -2.85 -1.83
CA LEU A 28 5.63 -2.12 -0.77
C LEU A 28 5.23 -3.10 0.31
N ARG A 29 5.78 -2.94 1.51
CA ARG A 29 5.45 -3.79 2.66
C ARG A 29 4.34 -3.16 3.48
N ILE A 30 3.26 -3.90 3.67
CA ILE A 30 2.12 -3.50 4.47
C ILE A 30 2.14 -4.35 5.75
N THR A 31 2.38 -3.70 6.88
CA THR A 31 2.33 -4.34 8.19
C THR A 31 0.96 -4.12 8.79
N CYS A 32 0.31 -5.21 9.20
CA CYS A 32 -1.04 -5.20 9.73
C CYS A 32 -1.07 -5.73 11.15
N ARG A 33 -1.84 -5.07 12.00
CA ARG A 33 -2.15 -5.54 13.34
C ARG A 33 -3.60 -5.98 13.39
N TYR A 34 -3.82 -7.16 13.95
CA TYR A 34 -5.16 -7.72 14.10
C TYR A 34 -5.29 -8.40 15.47
N SER A 35 -6.50 -8.70 15.86
CA SER A 35 -6.75 -9.46 17.09
C SER A 35 -7.29 -10.83 16.76
N HIS A 36 -6.98 -11.80 17.60
CA HIS A 36 -7.41 -13.19 17.44
C HIS A 36 -7.80 -13.80 18.77
N ILE A 37 -8.81 -14.66 18.74
CA ILE A 37 -9.23 -15.54 19.83
C ILE A 37 -9.67 -16.87 19.22
N GLY A 38 -9.41 -17.96 19.89
CA GLY A 38 -9.87 -19.27 19.46
C GLY A 38 -8.76 -20.19 18.99
N LYS A 39 -9.14 -21.22 18.25
CA LYS A 39 -8.20 -22.23 17.76
C LYS A 39 -7.20 -21.64 16.79
N GLY A 40 -6.02 -22.24 16.75
CA GLY A 40 -5.03 -21.93 15.74
C GLY A 40 -5.55 -22.29 14.35
N GLU A 41 -5.26 -21.44 13.38
CA GLU A 41 -5.65 -21.63 12.00
C GLU A 41 -4.74 -20.87 11.04
N SER A 42 -4.86 -21.20 9.76
CA SER A 42 -4.17 -20.47 8.69
C SER A 42 -5.20 -19.69 7.91
N GLN A 43 -4.87 -18.42 7.61
CA GLN A 43 -5.69 -17.54 6.80
C GLN A 43 -4.81 -16.78 5.81
N THR A 44 -5.43 -16.10 4.86
CA THR A 44 -4.71 -15.28 3.90
C THR A 44 -4.74 -13.82 4.36
N LEU A 45 -3.57 -13.23 4.55
CA LEU A 45 -3.42 -11.79 4.68
C LEU A 45 -3.28 -11.21 3.27
N TYR A 46 -4.12 -10.24 2.96
CA TYR A 46 -4.27 -9.66 1.63
C TYR A 46 -4.20 -8.15 1.73
N ALA A 47 -3.46 -7.50 0.85
CA ALA A 47 -3.45 -6.05 0.75
C ALA A 47 -3.51 -5.62 -0.70
N ALA A 48 -4.16 -4.51 -0.96
CA ALA A 48 -4.34 -3.99 -2.31
C ALA A 48 -4.18 -2.49 -2.36
N ILE A 49 -3.64 -2.02 -3.48
CA ILE A 49 -3.60 -0.61 -3.84
C ILE A 49 -4.47 -0.38 -5.07
N GLY A 50 -5.15 0.74 -5.09
CA GLY A 50 -6.09 1.07 -6.16
C GLY A 50 -6.80 2.38 -5.89
N ASN A 51 -8.00 2.52 -6.45
CA ASN A 51 -8.78 3.74 -6.36
C ASN A 51 -10.11 3.47 -5.65
N SER A 52 -10.44 4.30 -4.68
CA SER A 52 -11.75 4.28 -4.04
C SER A 52 -12.74 5.09 -4.87
N GLY A 53 -13.93 4.55 -5.05
CA GLY A 53 -15.01 5.22 -5.73
C GLY A 53 -16.34 4.96 -5.03
N TRP A 54 -17.40 5.57 -5.53
CA TRP A 54 -18.75 5.38 -4.98
C TRP A 54 -19.25 3.93 -5.09
N ALA A 55 -18.73 3.18 -6.04
CA ALA A 55 -19.06 1.76 -6.25
C ALA A 55 -18.15 0.80 -5.47
N GLY A 56 -17.19 1.32 -4.69
CA GLY A 56 -16.26 0.53 -3.92
C GLY A 56 -14.80 0.75 -4.33
N PHE A 57 -13.94 -0.19 -3.93
CA PHE A 57 -12.52 -0.13 -4.20
C PHE A 57 -12.19 -0.79 -5.54
N ASP A 58 -11.53 -0.05 -6.42
CA ASP A 58 -11.06 -0.54 -7.72
C ASP A 58 -9.57 -0.92 -7.59
N GLU A 59 -9.32 -2.20 -7.39
CA GLU A 59 -7.98 -2.73 -7.17
C GLU A 59 -7.13 -2.67 -8.45
N VAL A 60 -5.89 -2.22 -8.31
CA VAL A 60 -4.91 -2.21 -9.40
C VAL A 60 -3.80 -3.25 -9.17
N LEU A 61 -3.23 -3.30 -7.97
CA LEU A 61 -2.25 -4.30 -7.58
C LEU A 61 -2.59 -4.84 -6.20
N HIS A 62 -2.19 -6.09 -5.96
CA HIS A 62 -2.33 -6.70 -4.64
C HIS A 62 -1.14 -7.58 -4.31
N GLY A 63 -1.03 -7.91 -3.04
CA GLY A 63 -0.17 -8.95 -2.51
C GLY A 63 -0.94 -9.80 -1.52
N SER A 64 -0.54 -11.04 -1.37
CA SER A 64 -1.13 -11.95 -0.40
C SER A 64 -0.09 -12.86 0.22
N LYS A 65 -0.37 -13.31 1.44
CA LYS A 65 0.50 -14.18 2.19
C LYS A 65 -0.34 -15.04 3.12
N THR A 66 -0.03 -16.33 3.22
CA THR A 66 -0.63 -17.18 4.22
C THR A 66 -0.02 -16.89 5.57
N ILE A 67 -0.86 -16.60 6.56
CA ILE A 67 -0.45 -16.42 7.95
C ILE A 67 -0.96 -17.60 8.78
N SER A 68 -0.14 -18.05 9.73
CA SER A 68 -0.50 -19.09 10.70
C SER A 68 -0.66 -18.44 12.06
N VAL A 69 -1.85 -18.58 12.64
CA VAL A 69 -2.19 -18.01 13.94
C VAL A 69 -2.31 -19.15 14.94
N PRO A 70 -1.55 -19.13 16.06
CA PRO A 70 -1.67 -20.16 17.09
C PRO A 70 -2.97 -20.01 17.87
N GLU A 71 -3.29 -21.01 18.71
CA GLU A 71 -4.43 -20.93 19.59
C GLU A 71 -4.27 -19.78 20.58
N ASP A 72 -5.35 -19.01 20.71
CA ASP A 72 -5.47 -17.93 21.70
C ASP A 72 -6.70 -18.16 22.56
N THR A 73 -6.51 -18.31 23.86
CA THR A 73 -7.61 -18.56 24.80
C THR A 73 -8.35 -17.29 25.21
N SER A 74 -7.75 -16.14 24.90
CA SER A 74 -8.36 -14.81 25.09
C SER A 74 -7.98 -13.95 23.90
N TRP A 75 -8.63 -12.79 23.76
CA TRP A 75 -8.27 -11.82 22.73
C TRP A 75 -6.80 -11.43 22.84
N ASN A 76 -6.07 -11.59 21.74
CA ASN A 76 -4.65 -11.29 21.67
C ASN A 76 -4.36 -10.55 20.37
N TYR A 77 -3.50 -9.52 20.46
CA TYR A 77 -3.04 -8.79 19.28
C TYR A 77 -1.88 -9.52 18.63
N ARG A 78 -1.91 -9.54 17.31
CA ARG A 78 -0.85 -10.11 16.48
C ARG A 78 -0.51 -9.16 15.35
N GLU A 79 0.67 -9.31 14.80
CA GLU A 79 1.16 -8.49 13.72
C GLU A 79 1.77 -9.38 12.65
N ASP A 80 1.43 -9.09 11.40
CA ASP A 80 1.99 -9.74 10.23
C ASP A 80 2.14 -8.72 9.11
N TYR A 81 2.91 -9.06 8.09
CA TYR A 81 3.08 -8.19 6.93
C TYR A 81 2.80 -8.95 5.64
N VAL A 82 2.51 -8.19 4.60
CA VAL A 82 2.39 -8.67 3.23
C VAL A 82 3.04 -7.67 2.29
N ASP A 83 3.70 -8.18 1.26
CA ASP A 83 4.40 -7.35 0.28
C ASP A 83 3.60 -7.28 -1.02
N ILE A 84 3.52 -6.08 -1.59
CA ILE A 84 2.98 -5.83 -2.92
C ILE A 84 4.14 -5.47 -3.83
N SER A 85 4.34 -6.25 -4.88
CA SER A 85 5.35 -5.93 -5.90
C SER A 85 4.81 -4.88 -6.84
N ILE A 86 5.55 -3.78 -7.01
CA ILE A 86 5.16 -2.70 -7.91
C ILE A 86 5.64 -3.07 -9.31
N THR A 87 4.69 -3.22 -10.21
CA THR A 87 4.93 -3.63 -11.60
C THR A 87 4.43 -2.58 -12.57
N THR A 88 4.68 -2.78 -13.85
CA THR A 88 4.19 -1.90 -14.92
C THR A 88 2.68 -1.96 -15.10
N ALA A 89 1.99 -2.87 -14.39
CA ALA A 89 0.52 -2.93 -14.40
C ALA A 89 -0.14 -1.73 -13.72
N ILE A 90 0.62 -0.96 -12.93
CA ILE A 90 0.13 0.25 -12.28
C ILE A 90 0.79 1.47 -12.90
N SER A 91 -0.02 2.48 -13.24
CA SER A 91 0.44 3.74 -13.80
C SER A 91 0.92 4.68 -12.70
N ALA A 92 1.75 5.67 -13.06
CA ALA A 92 2.10 6.74 -12.15
C ALA A 92 0.84 7.45 -11.63
N GLY A 93 0.81 7.76 -10.36
CA GLY A 93 -0.33 8.39 -9.71
C GLY A 93 -0.34 8.14 -8.22
N VAL A 94 -1.42 8.60 -7.58
CA VAL A 94 -1.63 8.46 -6.15
C VAL A 94 -2.77 7.48 -5.92
N TYR A 95 -2.57 6.53 -5.01
CA TYR A 95 -3.48 5.41 -4.80
C TYR A 95 -3.85 5.22 -3.33
N ASP A 96 -4.99 4.57 -3.13
CA ASP A 96 -5.49 4.16 -1.83
C ASP A 96 -5.01 2.75 -1.49
N LEU A 97 -5.05 2.41 -0.21
CA LEU A 97 -4.57 1.15 0.33
C LEU A 97 -5.57 0.57 1.33
N TYR A 98 -5.83 -0.73 1.23
CA TYR A 98 -6.50 -1.48 2.30
C TYR A 98 -5.90 -2.86 2.45
N ALA A 99 -6.23 -3.52 3.56
CA ALA A 99 -5.84 -4.90 3.83
C ALA A 99 -7.02 -5.67 4.41
N LYS A 100 -6.96 -6.99 4.29
CA LYS A 100 -7.97 -7.88 4.88
C LYS A 100 -7.39 -9.24 5.23
N ILE A 101 -8.08 -9.93 6.15
CA ILE A 101 -7.87 -11.36 6.40
C ILE A 101 -8.99 -12.08 5.66
N GLY A 102 -8.66 -12.69 4.53
CA GLY A 102 -9.59 -13.41 3.69
C GLY A 102 -9.75 -14.86 4.15
N GLY A 103 -10.91 -15.46 3.86
CA GLY A 103 -11.24 -16.82 4.26
C GLY A 103 -11.73 -16.95 5.70
N ALA A 104 -11.62 -15.92 6.52
CA ALA A 104 -12.19 -15.86 7.85
C ALA A 104 -13.73 -15.65 7.79
N ILE A 105 -14.43 -16.05 8.82
CA ILE A 105 -15.87 -15.84 8.94
C ILE A 105 -16.16 -15.17 10.30
N PRO A 106 -16.57 -13.89 10.32
CA PRO A 106 -16.66 -12.97 9.17
C PRO A 106 -15.29 -12.53 8.67
N GLU A 107 -15.23 -12.11 7.41
CA GLU A 107 -14.02 -11.53 6.83
C GLU A 107 -13.69 -10.23 7.56
N VAL A 108 -12.41 -10.03 7.87
CA VAL A 108 -11.94 -8.83 8.57
C VAL A 108 -11.24 -7.91 7.57
N ILE A 109 -11.78 -6.70 7.42
CA ILE A 109 -11.31 -5.72 6.44
C ILE A 109 -10.87 -4.46 7.17
N SER A 110 -9.68 -3.96 6.83
CA SER A 110 -9.19 -2.70 7.38
C SER A 110 -9.94 -1.49 6.82
N PRO A 111 -9.92 -0.35 7.51
CA PRO A 111 -10.26 0.91 6.86
C PRO A 111 -9.37 1.16 5.64
N THR A 112 -9.91 1.82 4.63
CA THR A 112 -9.14 2.27 3.48
C THR A 112 -8.34 3.51 3.84
N LEU A 113 -7.03 3.48 3.57
CA LEU A 113 -6.17 4.66 3.68
C LEU A 113 -6.15 5.36 2.33
N HIS A 114 -6.52 6.64 2.30
CA HIS A 114 -6.62 7.39 1.06
C HIS A 114 -5.33 8.14 0.73
N ASP A 115 -4.94 8.10 -0.54
CA ASP A 115 -3.82 8.87 -1.10
C ASP A 115 -2.49 8.63 -0.36
N VAL A 116 -2.21 7.38 0.00
CA VAL A 116 -1.03 7.03 0.80
C VAL A 116 0.10 6.39 -0.01
N VAL A 117 -0.16 5.97 -1.23
CA VAL A 117 0.84 5.36 -2.10
C VAL A 117 0.96 6.20 -3.37
N GLU A 118 2.14 6.77 -3.60
CA GLU A 118 2.44 7.49 -4.83
C GLU A 118 3.36 6.63 -5.70
N VAL A 119 2.87 6.25 -6.87
CA VAL A 119 3.66 5.53 -7.86
C VAL A 119 4.30 6.55 -8.78
N MET A 120 5.63 6.57 -8.78
CA MET A 120 6.41 7.52 -9.55
C MET A 120 6.55 7.06 -11.00
N ALA A 121 6.56 8.02 -11.92
CA ALA A 121 6.89 7.74 -13.30
C ALA A 121 8.35 7.26 -13.41
N GLU A 122 8.59 6.30 -14.30
CA GLU A 122 9.96 5.87 -14.60
C GLU A 122 10.75 7.03 -15.22
N THR A 123 12.01 7.15 -14.81
CA THR A 123 12.93 8.08 -15.48
C THR A 123 13.26 7.49 -16.86
N PRO A 124 13.01 8.24 -17.95
CA PRO A 124 13.35 7.76 -19.28
C PRO A 124 14.84 7.44 -19.40
N GLU A 125 15.17 6.51 -20.27
CA GLU A 125 16.57 6.31 -20.67
C GLU A 125 17.13 7.58 -21.29
N SER A 126 18.44 7.77 -21.13
CA SER A 126 19.09 8.96 -21.71
C SER A 126 18.99 8.93 -23.24
N GLU A 127 18.48 9.99 -23.79
CA GLU A 127 18.50 10.22 -25.22
C GLU A 127 18.75 11.69 -25.49
N PHE A 128 19.27 11.99 -26.67
CA PHE A 128 19.52 13.36 -27.07
C PHE A 128 18.48 13.77 -28.11
N GLY A 129 18.02 14.99 -28.01
CA GLY A 129 17.17 15.60 -29.02
C GLY A 129 17.97 16.17 -30.21
N GLU A 130 17.45 17.22 -30.77
CA GLU A 130 18.13 17.90 -31.88
C GLU A 130 19.39 18.62 -31.41
N ILE A 131 20.41 18.65 -32.29
CA ILE A 131 21.57 19.49 -32.12
C ILE A 131 21.49 20.64 -33.12
N SER A 132 21.82 21.84 -32.67
CA SER A 132 21.91 23.00 -33.54
C SER A 132 23.21 23.76 -33.29
N ILE A 133 23.68 24.44 -34.32
CA ILE A 133 24.86 25.30 -34.22
C ILE A 133 24.37 26.70 -33.87
N THR A 134 24.82 27.26 -32.75
CA THR A 134 24.39 28.57 -32.27
C THR A 134 25.37 29.69 -32.64
N ASP A 135 26.63 29.36 -32.92
CA ASP A 135 27.64 30.32 -33.33
C ASP A 135 28.83 29.62 -33.99
N TYR A 136 29.56 30.35 -34.81
CA TYR A 136 30.83 29.90 -35.37
C TYR A 136 31.72 31.10 -35.68
N ALA A 137 33.04 30.96 -35.49
CA ALA A 137 34.00 32.02 -35.71
C ALA A 137 35.38 31.45 -36.05
N LYS A 138 36.19 32.26 -36.73
CA LYS A 138 37.62 31.97 -36.95
C LYS A 138 38.41 32.40 -35.71
N VAL A 139 39.22 31.51 -35.22
CA VAL A 139 40.09 31.76 -34.09
C VAL A 139 41.56 31.83 -34.51
#